data_8b9aa182776d62278c8a9f6e40d0adcd
#
_entry.id   8b9aa182776d62278c8a9f6e40d0adcd
#
_cell.length_a   1.000
_cell.length_b   1.000
_cell.length_c   1.000
_cell.angle_alpha   90.00
_cell.angle_beta   90.00
_cell.angle_gamma   90.00
#
_symmetry.space_group_name_H-M   'P 1'
#
loop_
_entity.id
_entity.type
_entity.pdbx_description
1 polymer ?
#
loop_
_entity_poly.entity_id
_entity_poly.type
_entity_poly.pdbx_seq_one_letter_code
_entity_poly.pdbx_strand_id
1 'polypeptide(L)'
;MSIDYEVVYQGKVSARLESRNNKRNNGFATMMQQFNAKKYLNKRMKLSAFIKTDKVIESTGLWMRVDDKYEDILQFDNMSNRQIKGTNSWNIYSVVLDIPEQSEVISMGILLNGSGKVWVDNIKFTNVDLNIPSTNMSMERNLLDEPINLSFED
;
A
#
# COMPACT_ATOMS: atom_id res chain seq x y z
N MET A 1 -15.88 -6.92 -2.22
CA MET A 1 -15.66 -5.64 -2.91
C MET A 1 -16.88 -5.30 -3.75
N SER A 2 -17.24 -4.05 -3.80
CA SER A 2 -18.37 -3.57 -4.60
C SER A 2 -18.09 -2.17 -5.14
N ILE A 3 -18.94 -1.74 -6.06
CA ILE A 3 -18.90 -0.36 -6.59
C ILE A 3 -20.02 0.41 -5.90
N ASP A 4 -19.72 1.61 -5.44
CA ASP A 4 -20.68 2.49 -4.80
C ASP A 4 -20.94 3.69 -5.71
N TYR A 5 -22.21 3.96 -5.96
CA TYR A 5 -22.66 5.07 -6.81
C TYR A 5 -23.09 6.29 -5.98
N GLU A 6 -23.23 6.14 -4.68
CA GLU A 6 -23.70 7.19 -3.79
C GLU A 6 -22.58 7.85 -3.02
N VAL A 7 -21.66 7.04 -2.46
CA VAL A 7 -20.53 7.54 -1.71
C VAL A 7 -19.33 7.65 -2.67
N VAL A 8 -19.10 8.84 -3.21
CA VAL A 8 -18.04 9.09 -4.18
C VAL A 8 -17.29 10.35 -3.80
N TYR A 9 -16.00 10.39 -4.13
CA TYR A 9 -15.19 11.59 -4.02
C TYR A 9 -15.25 12.41 -5.30
N GLN A 10 -15.06 11.74 -6.44
CA GLN A 10 -15.05 12.40 -7.74
C GLN A 10 -15.67 11.47 -8.80
N GLY A 11 -16.42 12.05 -9.73
CA GLY A 11 -17.08 11.26 -10.77
C GLY A 11 -18.35 10.59 -10.27
N LYS A 12 -18.66 9.40 -10.79
CA LYS A 12 -19.94 8.74 -10.57
C LYS A 12 -19.89 7.52 -9.66
N VAL A 13 -18.68 6.96 -9.45
CA VAL A 13 -18.54 5.71 -8.70
C VAL A 13 -17.28 5.73 -7.87
N SER A 14 -17.28 4.99 -6.77
CA SER A 14 -16.10 4.62 -6.00
C SER A 14 -16.09 3.11 -5.80
N ALA A 15 -14.94 2.56 -5.43
CA ALA A 15 -14.87 1.18 -4.97
C ALA A 15 -15.15 1.13 -3.46
N ARG A 16 -15.87 0.10 -3.02
CA ARG A 16 -16.17 -0.11 -1.61
C ARG A 16 -15.67 -1.47 -1.16
N LEU A 17 -15.03 -1.47 -0.01
CA LEU A 17 -14.58 -2.68 0.66
C LEU A 17 -15.25 -2.72 2.03
N GLU A 18 -15.90 -3.84 2.35
CA GLU A 18 -16.56 -4.02 3.62
C GLU A 18 -16.16 -5.36 4.21
N SER A 19 -15.91 -5.38 5.50
CA SER A 19 -15.61 -6.59 6.25
C SER A 19 -16.40 -6.60 7.54
N ARG A 20 -16.92 -7.80 7.89
CA ARG A 20 -17.62 -8.02 9.13
C ARG A 20 -16.89 -9.10 9.92
N ASN A 21 -16.56 -8.77 11.15
CA ASN A 21 -15.98 -9.74 12.07
C ASN A 21 -17.01 -10.81 12.41
N ASN A 22 -16.70 -12.07 12.14
CA ASN A 22 -17.52 -13.20 12.55
C ASN A 22 -16.60 -14.36 12.97
N LYS A 23 -17.19 -15.44 13.49
CA LYS A 23 -16.44 -16.58 14.01
C LYS A 23 -15.60 -17.33 12.97
N ARG A 24 -15.84 -17.13 11.67
CA ARG A 24 -15.18 -17.85 10.58
C ARG A 24 -14.15 -17.02 9.85
N ASN A 25 -14.15 -15.74 10.07
CA ASN A 25 -13.28 -14.84 9.36
C ASN A 25 -12.80 -13.76 10.32
N ASN A 26 -11.52 -13.49 10.30
CA ASN A 26 -10.89 -12.52 11.21
C ASN A 26 -11.14 -11.07 10.78
N GLY A 27 -12.14 -10.86 9.90
CA GLY A 27 -12.42 -9.54 9.39
C GLY A 27 -11.25 -8.99 8.58
N PHE A 28 -10.88 -9.70 7.52
CA PHE A 28 -9.87 -9.23 6.57
C PHE A 28 -10.47 -9.15 5.18
N ALA A 29 -10.26 -8.04 4.53
CA ALA A 29 -10.65 -7.88 3.13
C ALA A 29 -9.56 -7.11 2.39
N THR A 30 -9.36 -7.43 1.14
CA THR A 30 -8.38 -6.75 0.30
C THR A 30 -8.87 -6.66 -1.13
N MET A 31 -8.49 -5.58 -1.77
CA MET A 31 -8.64 -5.40 -3.21
C MET A 31 -7.23 -5.15 -3.74
N MET A 32 -6.81 -5.92 -4.74
CA MET A 32 -5.44 -5.81 -5.24
C MET A 32 -5.34 -6.05 -6.72
N GLN A 33 -4.25 -5.57 -7.29
CA GLN A 33 -3.83 -5.92 -8.64
C GLN A 33 -2.32 -6.11 -8.68
N GLN A 34 -1.88 -6.89 -9.63
CA GLN A 34 -0.46 -7.13 -9.91
C GLN A 34 -0.17 -6.83 -11.36
N PHE A 35 1.01 -6.32 -11.62
CA PHE A 35 1.46 -6.04 -12.98
C PHE A 35 2.98 -6.08 -13.07
N ASN A 36 3.47 -6.16 -14.30
CA ASN A 36 4.90 -6.25 -14.57
C ASN A 36 5.57 -4.91 -14.25
N ALA A 37 6.72 -4.97 -13.58
CA ALA A 37 7.48 -3.80 -13.17
C ALA A 37 8.27 -3.13 -14.30
N LYS A 38 8.38 -3.75 -15.45
CA LYS A 38 9.31 -3.40 -16.52
C LYS A 38 9.26 -1.92 -16.94
N LYS A 39 8.06 -1.34 -17.01
CA LYS A 39 7.88 0.05 -17.42
C LYS A 39 8.30 1.07 -16.36
N TYR A 40 8.54 0.62 -15.13
CA TYR A 40 8.73 1.51 -13.99
C TYR A 40 10.11 1.36 -13.36
N LEU A 41 10.98 0.53 -13.93
CA LEU A 41 12.31 0.27 -13.38
C LEU A 41 13.09 1.56 -13.20
N ASN A 42 13.80 1.65 -12.08
CA ASN A 42 14.66 2.79 -11.71
C ASN A 42 13.88 4.09 -11.50
N LYS A 43 12.58 3.99 -11.22
CA LYS A 43 11.71 5.14 -10.95
C LYS A 43 11.22 5.09 -9.52
N ARG A 44 10.95 6.27 -8.95
CA ARG A 44 10.21 6.38 -7.70
C ARG A 44 8.75 6.58 -8.04
N MET A 45 7.91 5.65 -7.59
CA MET A 45 6.50 5.63 -7.94
C MET A 45 5.64 5.93 -6.71
N LYS A 46 4.61 6.74 -6.93
CA LYS A 46 3.66 7.11 -5.89
C LYS A 46 2.30 6.54 -6.24
N LEU A 47 1.79 5.70 -5.35
CA LEU A 47 0.40 5.26 -5.35
C LEU A 47 -0.38 6.21 -4.43
N SER A 48 -1.40 6.86 -4.95
CA SER A 48 -2.27 7.72 -4.15
C SER A 48 -3.73 7.42 -4.41
N ALA A 49 -4.56 7.68 -3.41
CA ALA A 49 -5.99 7.52 -3.53
C ALA A 49 -6.69 8.36 -2.47
N PHE A 50 -7.94 8.75 -2.76
CA PHE A 50 -8.83 9.30 -1.75
C PHE A 50 -9.55 8.16 -1.06
N ILE A 51 -9.58 8.18 0.26
CA ILE A 51 -10.17 7.14 1.09
C ILE A 51 -11.13 7.78 2.09
N LYS A 52 -12.30 7.16 2.21
CA LYS A 52 -13.31 7.47 3.23
C LYS A 52 -13.55 6.20 4.03
N THR A 53 -13.75 6.33 5.34
CA THR A 53 -13.96 5.18 6.22
C THR A 53 -15.20 5.34 7.06
N ASP A 54 -15.80 4.20 7.44
CA ASP A 54 -16.91 4.15 8.37
C ASP A 54 -16.73 2.98 9.33
N LYS A 55 -16.57 3.30 10.60
CA LYS A 55 -16.47 2.33 11.71
C LYS A 55 -15.40 1.27 11.49
N VAL A 56 -14.23 1.67 11.00
CA VAL A 56 -13.07 0.81 10.88
C VAL A 56 -12.50 0.56 12.27
N ILE A 57 -12.61 -0.68 12.73
CA ILE A 57 -12.25 -1.05 14.10
C ILE A 57 -10.73 -1.24 14.26
N GLU A 58 -10.11 -1.99 13.37
CA GLU A 58 -8.66 -2.23 13.46
C GLU A 58 -7.88 -1.27 12.58
N SER A 59 -7.89 -1.44 11.28
CA SER A 59 -7.18 -0.53 10.38
C SER A 59 -7.54 -0.77 8.92
N THR A 60 -7.31 0.26 8.12
CA THR A 60 -7.33 0.17 6.67
C THR A 60 -6.19 1.00 6.10
N GLY A 61 -5.82 0.77 4.86
CA GLY A 61 -4.80 1.54 4.19
C GLY A 61 -4.46 1.03 2.81
N LEU A 62 -3.75 1.86 2.08
CA LEU A 62 -3.11 1.46 0.84
C LEU A 62 -1.93 0.55 1.14
N TRP A 63 -1.59 -0.30 0.19
CA TRP A 63 -0.36 -1.05 0.28
C TRP A 63 0.25 -1.23 -1.12
N MET A 64 1.56 -1.37 -1.15
CA MET A 64 2.30 -1.66 -2.37
C MET A 64 3.50 -2.52 -2.03
N ARG A 65 3.82 -3.45 -2.91
CA ARG A 65 4.95 -4.35 -2.77
C ARG A 65 5.63 -4.53 -4.11
N VAL A 66 6.95 -4.55 -4.08
CA VAL A 66 7.79 -4.76 -5.26
C VAL A 66 8.60 -6.02 -5.03
N ASP A 67 8.46 -6.99 -5.90
CA ASP A 67 9.15 -8.29 -5.80
C ASP A 67 10.08 -8.50 -6.99
N ASP A 68 11.18 -9.23 -6.77
CA ASP A 68 12.05 -9.69 -7.85
C ASP A 68 11.55 -11.00 -8.45
N LYS A 69 12.31 -11.55 -9.40
CA LYS A 69 11.94 -12.80 -10.07
C LYS A 69 11.97 -14.04 -9.17
N TYR A 70 12.60 -13.93 -8.01
CA TYR A 70 12.67 -15.00 -7.01
C TYR A 70 11.60 -14.85 -5.94
N GLU A 71 10.69 -13.88 -6.11
CA GLU A 71 9.64 -13.55 -5.14
C GLU A 71 10.19 -12.96 -3.83
N ASP A 72 11.42 -12.43 -3.86
CA ASP A 72 11.94 -11.66 -2.74
C ASP A 72 11.38 -10.24 -2.76
N ILE A 73 10.96 -9.77 -1.59
CA ILE A 73 10.41 -8.42 -1.44
C ILE A 73 11.54 -7.41 -1.48
N LEU A 74 11.50 -6.51 -2.45
CA LEU A 74 12.49 -5.44 -2.59
C LEU A 74 12.04 -4.15 -1.91
N GLN A 75 10.75 -3.83 -1.99
CA GLN A 75 10.15 -2.63 -1.40
C GLN A 75 8.76 -2.98 -0.90
N PHE A 76 8.34 -2.34 0.19
CA PHE A 76 7.03 -2.63 0.79
C PHE A 76 6.56 -1.48 1.66
N ASP A 77 5.28 -1.14 1.56
CA ASP A 77 4.59 -0.27 2.50
C ASP A 77 3.12 -0.67 2.55
N ASN A 78 2.61 -0.91 3.73
CA ASN A 78 1.19 -1.20 3.98
C ASN A 78 0.54 -0.18 4.91
N MET A 79 1.18 0.97 5.10
CA MET A 79 0.72 2.03 5.98
C MET A 79 0.55 1.59 7.45
N SER A 80 1.21 0.53 7.90
CA SER A 80 1.07 0.07 9.29
C SER A 80 1.55 1.10 10.32
N ASN A 81 2.41 2.02 9.90
CA ASN A 81 2.85 3.15 10.73
C ASN A 81 1.97 4.40 10.57
N ARG A 82 0.95 4.34 9.73
CA ARG A 82 0.01 5.43 9.43
C ARG A 82 -1.40 4.89 9.31
N GLN A 83 -1.80 4.04 10.24
CA GLN A 83 -3.08 3.33 10.18
C GLN A 83 -4.27 4.27 10.16
N ILE A 84 -5.25 3.95 9.33
CA ILE A 84 -6.52 4.66 9.28
C ILE A 84 -7.53 3.85 10.09
N LYS A 85 -8.17 4.50 11.04
CA LYS A 85 -9.16 3.87 11.95
C LYS A 85 -10.38 4.77 12.08
N GLY A 86 -11.50 4.16 12.47
CA GLY A 86 -12.72 4.89 12.80
C GLY A 86 -13.49 5.37 11.60
N THR A 87 -14.13 6.50 11.75
CA THR A 87 -14.95 7.13 10.72
C THR A 87 -14.29 8.43 10.28
N ASN A 88 -13.91 8.49 9.02
CA ASN A 88 -13.20 9.63 8.45
C ASN A 88 -13.81 10.02 7.11
N SER A 89 -13.91 11.34 6.87
CA SER A 89 -14.23 11.88 5.56
C SER A 89 -13.15 11.58 4.55
N TRP A 90 -13.43 11.88 3.30
CA TRP A 90 -12.46 11.75 2.22
C TRP A 90 -11.15 12.49 2.50
N ASN A 91 -10.06 11.76 2.50
CA ASN A 91 -8.71 12.31 2.58
C ASN A 91 -7.83 11.58 1.58
N ILE A 92 -6.78 12.26 1.13
CA ILE A 92 -5.79 11.65 0.26
C ILE A 92 -4.72 10.92 1.09
N TYR A 93 -4.33 9.74 0.63
CA TYR A 93 -3.26 8.94 1.23
C TYR A 93 -2.32 8.48 0.13
N SER A 94 -1.08 8.21 0.48
CA SER A 94 -0.11 7.79 -0.51
C SER A 94 0.93 6.84 0.05
N VAL A 95 1.48 6.03 -0.86
CA VAL A 95 2.60 5.14 -0.67
C VAL A 95 3.62 5.46 -1.75
N VAL A 96 4.89 5.63 -1.39
CA VAL A 96 5.95 5.98 -2.32
C VAL A 96 7.07 4.96 -2.21
N LEU A 97 7.32 4.23 -3.27
CA LEU A 97 8.37 3.20 -3.32
C LEU A 97 9.27 3.40 -4.54
N ASP A 98 10.53 3.01 -4.38
CA ASP A 98 11.44 2.89 -5.51
C ASP A 98 11.21 1.53 -6.19
N ILE A 99 11.42 1.50 -7.50
CA ILE A 99 11.31 0.27 -8.28
C ILE A 99 12.73 -0.10 -8.73
N PRO A 100 13.43 -0.93 -7.96
CA PRO A 100 14.81 -1.32 -8.31
C PRO A 100 14.89 -2.01 -9.66
N GLU A 101 16.07 -1.99 -10.26
CA GLU A 101 16.28 -2.57 -11.59
C GLU A 101 15.95 -4.07 -11.66
N GLN A 102 16.14 -4.79 -10.58
CA GLN A 102 15.85 -6.23 -10.52
C GLN A 102 14.37 -6.55 -10.24
N SER A 103 13.51 -5.54 -10.21
CA SER A 103 12.08 -5.73 -9.95
C SER A 103 11.41 -6.50 -11.08
N GLU A 104 10.49 -7.37 -10.72
CA GLU A 104 9.71 -8.18 -11.66
C GLU A 104 8.22 -7.84 -11.58
N VAL A 105 7.67 -7.77 -10.38
CA VAL A 105 6.24 -7.61 -10.13
C VAL A 105 5.99 -6.48 -9.15
N ILE A 106 5.03 -5.64 -9.47
CA ILE A 106 4.47 -4.67 -8.54
C ILE A 106 3.06 -5.15 -8.17
N SER A 107 2.81 -5.25 -6.87
CA SER A 107 1.48 -5.53 -6.32
C SER A 107 1.03 -4.31 -5.54
N MET A 108 -0.23 -3.95 -5.66
CA MET A 108 -0.79 -2.81 -4.94
C MET A 108 -2.27 -3.01 -4.68
N GLY A 109 -2.75 -2.32 -3.69
CA GLY A 109 -4.17 -2.39 -3.37
C GLY A 109 -4.53 -1.63 -2.12
N ILE A 110 -5.70 -1.98 -1.61
CA ILE A 110 -6.19 -1.49 -0.33
C ILE A 110 -6.54 -2.68 0.53
N LEU A 111 -6.27 -2.61 1.82
CA LEU A 111 -6.61 -3.66 2.76
C LEU A 111 -7.47 -3.09 3.90
N LEU A 112 -8.32 -3.94 4.43
CA LEU A 112 -9.16 -3.65 5.58
C LEU A 112 -9.00 -4.79 6.57
N ASN A 113 -8.46 -4.47 7.74
CA ASN A 113 -8.33 -5.40 8.86
C ASN A 113 -9.45 -5.13 9.85
N GLY A 114 -10.06 -6.21 10.36
CA GLY A 114 -11.20 -6.11 11.24
C GLY A 114 -12.46 -5.72 10.50
N SER A 115 -13.46 -5.28 11.22
CA SER A 115 -14.74 -4.89 10.64
C SER A 115 -14.74 -3.40 10.27
N GLY A 116 -15.59 -3.04 9.34
CA GLY A 116 -15.79 -1.67 8.90
C GLY A 116 -16.06 -1.58 7.41
N LYS A 117 -16.13 -0.34 6.95
CA LYS A 117 -16.29 -0.02 5.53
C LYS A 117 -15.23 0.98 5.12
N VAL A 118 -14.72 0.81 3.90
CA VAL A 118 -13.80 1.75 3.30
C VAL A 118 -14.20 1.99 1.84
N TRP A 119 -14.19 3.25 1.43
CA TRP A 119 -14.38 3.66 0.06
C TRP A 119 -13.07 4.22 -0.47
N VAL A 120 -12.73 3.87 -1.70
CA VAL A 120 -11.54 4.36 -2.37
C VAL A 120 -11.92 4.92 -3.73
N ASP A 121 -11.34 6.05 -4.06
CA ASP A 121 -11.62 6.75 -5.31
C ASP A 121 -10.38 7.45 -5.81
N ASN A 122 -10.38 7.76 -7.10
CA ASN A 122 -9.34 8.54 -7.74
C ASN A 122 -7.93 7.98 -7.49
N ILE A 123 -7.76 6.69 -7.73
CA ILE A 123 -6.47 6.00 -7.58
C ILE A 123 -5.53 6.47 -8.68
N LYS A 124 -4.32 6.88 -8.30
CA LYS A 124 -3.28 7.31 -9.23
C LYS A 124 -1.97 6.60 -8.93
N PHE A 125 -1.24 6.29 -9.99
CA PHE A 125 0.09 5.72 -9.92
C PHE A 125 1.01 6.57 -10.78
N THR A 126 1.88 7.36 -10.14
CA THR A 126 2.66 8.40 -10.81
C THR A 126 4.13 8.32 -10.47
N ASN A 127 4.98 8.69 -11.45
CA ASN A 127 6.40 8.87 -11.22
C ASN A 127 6.62 10.20 -10.47
N VAL A 128 7.41 10.17 -9.41
CA VAL A 128 7.74 11.36 -8.61
C VAL A 128 9.24 11.56 -8.51
N ASP A 129 9.64 12.77 -8.17
CA ASP A 129 11.05 13.10 -7.98
C ASP A 129 11.61 12.48 -6.70
N LEU A 130 12.92 12.32 -6.66
CA LEU A 130 13.61 11.76 -5.49
C LEU A 130 13.54 12.67 -4.26
N ASN A 131 13.15 13.92 -4.42
CA ASN A 131 12.90 14.81 -3.28
C ASN A 131 11.58 14.48 -2.55
N ILE A 132 10.71 13.67 -3.16
CA ILE A 132 9.54 13.13 -2.46
C ILE A 132 10.02 11.93 -1.65
N PRO A 133 9.84 11.93 -0.31
CA PRO A 133 10.36 10.83 0.51
C PRO A 133 9.74 9.48 0.18
N SER A 134 10.58 8.45 0.14
CA SER A 134 10.11 7.07 0.08
C SER A 134 9.45 6.68 1.39
N THR A 135 8.38 5.87 1.29
CA THR A 135 7.69 5.33 2.46
C THR A 135 8.01 3.85 2.68
N ASN A 136 9.07 3.37 2.04
CA ASN A 136 9.48 1.96 2.13
C ASN A 136 9.64 1.51 3.57
N MET A 137 8.98 0.42 3.92
CA MET A 137 9.01 -0.20 5.23
C MET A 137 9.70 -1.56 5.21
N SER A 138 10.13 -2.03 4.03
CA SER A 138 10.86 -3.29 3.96
C SER A 138 12.15 -3.14 4.74
N MET A 139 12.54 -4.19 5.45
CA MET A 139 13.88 -4.27 5.99
C MET A 139 14.81 -4.44 4.79
N GLU A 140 15.22 -3.33 4.20
CA GLU A 140 16.33 -3.36 3.28
C GLU A 140 17.47 -4.04 4.02
N ARG A 141 17.93 -5.14 3.48
CA ARG A 141 19.29 -5.56 3.78
C ARG A 141 20.15 -4.41 3.34
N ASN A 142 20.50 -3.54 4.25
CA ASN A 142 21.54 -2.57 4.03
C ASN A 142 22.82 -3.36 3.81
N LEU A 143 23.01 -3.78 2.57
CA LEU A 143 24.32 -4.22 2.15
C LEU A 143 25.19 -2.99 2.18
N LEU A 144 25.93 -2.86 3.25
CA LEU A 144 26.93 -1.80 3.37
C LEU A 144 27.99 -2.06 2.32
N ASP A 145 28.47 -1.00 1.72
CA ASP A 145 29.61 -1.09 0.79
C ASP A 145 30.86 -1.62 1.50
N GLU A 146 30.93 -1.45 2.80
CA GLU A 146 32.00 -1.94 3.64
C GLU A 146 31.44 -2.62 4.88
N PRO A 147 32.13 -3.67 5.39
CA PRO A 147 31.67 -4.28 6.64
C PRO A 147 31.84 -3.30 7.80
N ILE A 148 30.83 -3.27 8.65
CA ILE A 148 30.94 -2.57 9.92
C ILE A 148 31.58 -3.48 10.89
N ASN A 149 32.40 -3.36 11.66
CA ASN A 149 32.86 -4.15 12.80
C ASN A 149 32.85 -5.66 12.58
N LEU A 150 34.00 -6.18 12.23
CA LEU A 150 34.20 -7.61 12.02
C LEU A 150 34.62 -8.36 13.28
N SER A 151 34.80 -7.68 14.39
CA SER A 151 35.31 -8.33 15.60
C SER A 151 34.24 -9.17 16.33
N PHE A 152 32.98 -8.88 16.08
CA PHE A 152 31.86 -9.52 16.76
C PHE A 152 31.88 -9.36 18.28
N GLU A 153 32.59 -8.36 18.76
CA GLU A 153 32.69 -8.08 20.18
C GLU A 153 31.58 -7.18 20.70
N ASP A 154 30.78 -6.69 19.83
CA ASP A 154 29.74 -5.70 20.11
C ASP A 154 28.36 -6.26 19.89
#